data_535d89c99bdff5152abc33236d710696
#
_entry.id   535d89c99bdff5152abc33236d710696
#
_cell.length_a   1.000
_cell.length_b   1.000
_cell.length_c   1.000
_cell.angle_alpha   90.00
_cell.angle_beta   90.00
_cell.angle_gamma   90.00
#
_symmetry.space_group_name_H-M   'P 1'
#
loop_
_entity.id
_entity.type
_entity.pdbx_description
1 polymer ?
#
loop_
_entity_poly.entity_id
_entity_poly.type
_entity_poly.pdbx_seq_one_letter_code
_entity_poly.pdbx_strand_id
1 'polypeptide(L)'
;MEKSPCAAYAPYFGLDIENMRHWFEYQFKDGASWENFGEKWQFEHIVPVTYFDFALEEELRTCWNFVNIRVEFIDANKERGARPDLLVARNYFKDLLDKTQYPICRELLNKIDRIEQAETVSTLAQETFMLEHTEYLSLLEGFSSFEFEMLNSGRSIEDVRKESEFLKKL
;
A
#
# COMPACT_ATOMS: atom_id res chain seq x y z
N MET A 1 -24.02 13.59 37.26
CA MET A 1 -22.97 12.66 36.84
C MET A 1 -22.20 13.36 35.71
N GLU A 2 -21.02 13.86 35.98
CA GLU A 2 -20.14 14.37 34.93
C GLU A 2 -19.80 13.20 33.98
N LYS A 3 -20.07 13.39 32.69
CA LYS A 3 -19.64 12.40 31.67
C LYS A 3 -18.13 12.41 31.63
N SER A 4 -17.50 11.25 31.79
CA SER A 4 -16.07 11.13 31.58
C SER A 4 -15.70 11.70 30.20
N PRO A 5 -14.60 12.48 30.06
CA PRO A 5 -14.14 12.96 28.75
C PRO A 5 -14.02 11.84 27.71
N CYS A 6 -13.65 10.64 28.13
CA CYS A 6 -13.59 9.45 27.27
C CYS A 6 -14.94 9.07 26.64
N ALA A 7 -16.06 9.37 27.27
CA ALA A 7 -17.39 9.05 26.73
C ALA A 7 -17.71 9.82 25.43
N ALA A 8 -17.05 10.96 25.19
CA ALA A 8 -17.23 11.75 23.95
C ALA A 8 -16.55 11.10 22.74
N TYR A 9 -15.48 10.34 22.95
CA TYR A 9 -14.67 9.74 21.88
C TYR A 9 -15.02 8.26 21.60
N ALA A 10 -15.64 7.57 22.55
CA ALA A 10 -16.01 6.15 22.42
C ALA A 10 -16.77 5.83 21.12
N PRO A 11 -17.72 6.68 20.63
CA PRO A 11 -18.40 6.41 19.38
C PRO A 11 -17.49 6.40 18.14
N TYR A 12 -16.37 7.11 18.18
CA TYR A 12 -15.39 7.13 17.07
C TYR A 12 -14.53 5.87 17.09
N PHE A 13 -14.08 5.45 18.27
CA PHE A 13 -13.30 4.23 18.40
C PHE A 13 -14.14 2.95 18.17
N GLY A 14 -15.45 3.02 18.41
CA GLY A 14 -16.34 1.84 18.37
C GLY A 14 -16.12 0.89 19.54
N LEU A 15 -15.34 1.28 20.54
CA LEU A 15 -15.06 0.58 21.80
C LEU A 15 -15.05 1.58 22.96
N ASP A 16 -15.36 1.11 24.17
CA ASP A 16 -15.04 1.83 25.39
C ASP A 16 -13.53 1.78 25.68
N ILE A 17 -13.07 2.59 26.65
CA ILE A 17 -11.65 2.73 26.94
C ILE A 17 -10.99 1.43 27.45
N GLU A 18 -11.73 0.60 28.18
CA GLU A 18 -11.22 -0.67 28.71
C GLU A 18 -11.02 -1.69 27.59
N ASN A 19 -12.02 -1.83 26.71
CA ASN A 19 -11.92 -2.70 25.55
C ASN A 19 -10.91 -2.17 24.50
N MET A 20 -10.76 -0.85 24.36
CA MET A 20 -9.71 -0.26 23.54
C MET A 20 -8.31 -0.59 24.08
N ARG A 21 -8.14 -0.57 25.40
CA ARG A 21 -6.91 -1.02 26.05
C ARG A 21 -6.63 -2.49 25.76
N HIS A 22 -7.62 -3.36 25.91
CA HIS A 22 -7.50 -4.78 25.59
C HIS A 22 -7.16 -5.00 24.11
N TRP A 23 -7.76 -4.22 23.20
CA TRP A 23 -7.43 -4.27 21.77
C TRP A 23 -5.94 -4.12 21.50
N PHE A 24 -5.25 -3.21 22.18
CA PHE A 24 -3.81 -3.06 22.06
C PHE A 24 -3.04 -4.17 22.78
N GLU A 25 -3.46 -4.57 23.95
CA GLU A 25 -2.82 -5.65 24.72
C GLU A 25 -2.80 -6.98 23.95
N TYR A 26 -3.87 -7.30 23.21
CA TYR A 26 -3.90 -8.46 22.31
C TYR A 26 -2.86 -8.41 21.17
N GLN A 27 -2.38 -7.23 20.83
CA GLN A 27 -1.38 -7.02 19.79
C GLN A 27 0.05 -6.94 20.34
N PHE A 28 0.22 -6.91 21.65
CA PHE A 28 1.54 -6.83 22.29
C PHE A 28 2.35 -8.10 22.01
N LYS A 29 3.57 -7.91 21.53
CA LYS A 29 4.58 -8.93 21.30
C LYS A 29 5.96 -8.35 21.59
N ASP A 30 6.97 -9.19 21.60
CA ASP A 30 8.38 -8.79 21.70
C ASP A 30 8.66 -7.86 22.90
N GLY A 31 7.92 -8.04 24.00
CA GLY A 31 8.07 -7.25 25.22
C GLY A 31 7.46 -5.85 25.16
N ALA A 32 6.51 -5.58 24.25
CA ALA A 32 5.69 -4.37 24.30
C ALA A 32 4.83 -4.35 25.57
N SER A 33 4.72 -3.20 26.18
CA SER A 33 3.88 -2.95 27.36
C SER A 33 3.49 -1.46 27.40
N TRP A 34 2.55 -1.10 28.26
CA TRP A 34 2.17 0.30 28.43
C TRP A 34 3.32 1.18 28.97
N GLU A 35 4.25 0.59 29.74
CA GLU A 35 5.40 1.31 30.30
C GLU A 35 6.39 1.78 29.23
N ASN A 36 6.41 1.11 28.07
CA ASN A 36 7.34 1.46 26.97
C ASN A 36 6.63 2.06 25.73
N PHE A 37 5.42 2.58 25.92
CA PHE A 37 4.71 3.36 24.90
C PHE A 37 5.51 4.63 24.55
N GLY A 38 5.63 4.91 23.25
CA GLY A 38 6.40 6.04 22.73
C GLY A 38 7.91 5.79 22.61
N GLU A 39 8.44 4.73 23.24
CA GLU A 39 9.84 4.31 23.15
C GLU A 39 10.01 3.09 22.24
N LYS A 40 9.21 2.06 22.49
CA LYS A 40 9.28 0.79 21.77
C LYS A 40 8.18 0.63 20.71
N TRP A 41 7.00 1.12 21.00
CA TRP A 41 5.84 1.06 20.14
C TRP A 41 4.99 2.32 20.22
N GLN A 42 4.14 2.50 19.21
CA GLN A 42 3.20 3.61 19.10
C GLN A 42 1.89 3.16 18.44
N PHE A 43 0.89 4.03 18.44
CA PHE A 43 -0.31 3.83 17.65
C PHE A 43 -0.05 4.19 16.18
N GLU A 44 -0.58 3.39 15.28
CA GLU A 44 -0.50 3.60 13.84
C GLU A 44 -1.87 3.38 13.22
N HIS A 45 -2.27 4.28 12.32
CA HIS A 45 -3.43 4.05 11.47
C HIS A 45 -3.02 3.19 10.26
N ILE A 46 -3.73 2.09 10.04
CA ILE A 46 -3.46 1.16 8.92
C ILE A 46 -3.75 1.86 7.58
N VAL A 47 -4.93 2.53 7.45
CA VAL A 47 -5.17 3.54 6.43
C VAL A 47 -4.88 4.90 7.06
N PRO A 48 -3.88 5.66 6.57
CA PRO A 48 -3.45 6.89 7.20
C PRO A 48 -4.52 7.98 7.25
N VAL A 49 -4.46 8.80 8.30
CA VAL A 49 -5.40 9.91 8.55
C VAL A 49 -5.49 10.91 7.38
N THR A 50 -4.41 11.04 6.61
CA THR A 50 -4.32 11.97 5.46
C THR A 50 -5.26 11.64 4.32
N TYR A 51 -5.79 10.40 4.29
CA TYR A 51 -6.74 9.97 3.27
C TYR A 51 -8.20 10.20 3.65
N PHE A 52 -8.48 10.71 4.85
CA PHE A 52 -9.85 10.93 5.34
C PHE A 52 -10.21 12.41 5.37
N ASP A 53 -11.46 12.70 5.00
CA ASP A 53 -12.05 14.03 5.14
C ASP A 53 -12.77 14.16 6.49
N PHE A 54 -12.14 14.84 7.44
CA PHE A 54 -12.69 15.03 8.79
C PHE A 54 -13.87 16.01 8.87
N ALA A 55 -14.25 16.64 7.75
CA ALA A 55 -15.51 17.35 7.67
C ALA A 55 -16.72 16.40 7.59
N LEU A 56 -16.47 15.14 7.23
CA LEU A 56 -17.48 14.10 7.12
C LEU A 56 -17.44 13.19 8.36
N GLU A 57 -18.52 13.17 9.11
CA GLU A 57 -18.65 12.39 10.36
C GLU A 57 -18.40 10.88 10.13
N GLU A 58 -18.85 10.34 9.01
CA GLU A 58 -18.64 8.92 8.66
C GLU A 58 -17.15 8.60 8.43
N GLU A 59 -16.45 9.50 7.74
CA GLU A 59 -15.01 9.33 7.51
C GLU A 59 -14.21 9.46 8.79
N LEU A 60 -14.61 10.38 9.68
CA LEU A 60 -14.02 10.50 11.01
C LEU A 60 -14.20 9.23 11.83
N ARG A 61 -15.40 8.63 11.84
CA ARG A 61 -15.69 7.36 12.52
C ARG A 61 -14.91 6.20 11.92
N THR A 62 -14.81 6.11 10.60
CA THR A 62 -14.07 5.05 9.92
C THR A 62 -12.57 5.17 10.20
N CYS A 63 -12.02 6.38 10.15
CA CYS A 63 -10.61 6.65 10.44
C CYS A 63 -10.22 6.21 11.85
N TRP A 64 -10.99 6.64 12.85
CA TRP A 64 -10.68 6.41 14.26
C TRP A 64 -11.22 5.10 14.82
N ASN A 65 -11.90 4.29 14.01
CA ASN A 65 -12.36 2.99 14.47
C ASN A 65 -11.19 2.11 14.91
N PHE A 66 -11.36 1.38 16.00
CA PHE A 66 -10.31 0.53 16.58
C PHE A 66 -9.66 -0.42 15.56
N VAL A 67 -10.43 -0.92 14.60
CA VAL A 67 -9.93 -1.85 13.58
C VAL A 67 -8.92 -1.21 12.64
N ASN A 68 -8.94 0.13 12.48
CA ASN A 68 -7.97 0.90 11.71
C ASN A 68 -6.74 1.33 12.53
N ILE A 69 -6.71 1.05 13.84
CA ILE A 69 -5.63 1.45 14.74
C ILE A 69 -4.92 0.21 15.26
N ARG A 70 -3.62 0.15 15.08
CA ARG A 70 -2.79 -0.98 15.51
C ARG A 70 -1.60 -0.54 16.35
N VAL A 71 -0.97 -1.53 16.98
CA VAL A 71 0.37 -1.41 17.57
C VAL A 71 1.40 -1.44 16.44
N GLU A 72 2.26 -0.43 16.39
CA GLU A 72 3.37 -0.37 15.46
C GLU A 72 4.67 -0.20 16.24
N PHE A 73 5.66 -1.06 15.94
CA PHE A 73 6.98 -0.98 16.56
C PHE A 73 7.81 0.12 15.88
N ILE A 74 8.41 1.00 16.68
CA ILE A 74 9.09 2.21 16.18
C ILE A 74 10.26 1.86 15.26
N ASP A 75 11.01 0.80 15.53
CA ASP A 75 12.10 0.38 14.68
C ASP A 75 11.62 -0.17 13.33
N ALA A 76 10.56 -0.96 13.33
CA ALA A 76 9.95 -1.48 12.10
C ALA A 76 9.36 -0.36 11.21
N ASN A 77 8.86 0.71 11.82
CA ASN A 77 8.32 1.86 11.10
C ASN A 77 9.41 2.65 10.36
N LYS A 78 10.59 2.80 10.96
CA LYS A 78 11.74 3.47 10.33
C LYS A 78 12.24 2.76 9.09
N GLU A 79 12.20 1.42 9.08
CA GLU A 79 12.65 0.61 7.94
C GLU A 79 11.67 0.66 6.76
N ARG A 80 10.38 0.78 7.02
CA ARG A 80 9.31 0.72 5.99
C ARG A 80 9.16 2.01 5.19
N GLY A 81 9.61 3.15 5.71
CA GLY A 81 9.40 4.47 5.10
C GLY A 81 7.96 4.99 5.23
N ALA A 82 7.72 6.23 4.77
CA ALA A 82 6.49 6.97 5.00
C ALA A 82 5.29 6.56 4.12
N ARG A 83 5.44 5.61 3.19
CA ARG A 83 4.32 5.20 2.32
C ARG A 83 3.52 4.07 2.95
N PRO A 84 2.19 4.21 3.05
CA PRO A 84 1.33 3.11 3.48
C PRO A 84 1.41 1.97 2.47
N ASP A 85 1.56 0.75 2.97
CA ASP A 85 1.41 -0.43 2.12
C ASP A 85 -0.08 -0.77 1.98
N LEU A 86 -0.72 -0.17 0.98
CA LEU A 86 -2.15 -0.36 0.73
C LEU A 86 -2.49 -1.82 0.41
N LEU A 87 -1.56 -2.58 -0.17
CA LEU A 87 -1.78 -4.00 -0.44
C LEU A 87 -1.84 -4.81 0.87
N VAL A 88 -0.94 -4.54 1.81
CA VAL A 88 -0.97 -5.16 3.14
C VAL A 88 -2.23 -4.75 3.90
N ALA A 89 -2.60 -3.46 3.86
CA ALA A 89 -3.83 -2.96 4.47
C ALA A 89 -5.07 -3.65 3.89
N ARG A 90 -5.15 -3.80 2.58
CA ARG A 90 -6.23 -4.50 1.89
C ARG A 90 -6.37 -5.94 2.35
N ASN A 91 -5.28 -6.68 2.38
CA ASN A 91 -5.27 -8.08 2.81
C ASN A 91 -5.70 -8.22 4.27
N TYR A 92 -5.25 -7.31 5.14
CA TYR A 92 -5.64 -7.27 6.54
C TYR A 92 -7.15 -7.07 6.72
N PHE A 93 -7.75 -6.05 6.08
CA PHE A 93 -9.18 -5.79 6.23
C PHE A 93 -10.04 -6.86 5.56
N LYS A 94 -9.58 -7.44 4.46
CA LYS A 94 -10.25 -8.54 3.80
C LYS A 94 -10.31 -9.78 4.71
N ASP A 95 -9.18 -10.16 5.30
CA ASP A 95 -9.11 -11.30 6.21
C ASP A 95 -10.00 -11.09 7.46
N LEU A 96 -9.99 -9.89 8.04
CA LEU A 96 -10.89 -9.55 9.15
C LEU A 96 -12.37 -9.58 8.73
N LEU A 97 -12.71 -9.01 7.59
CA LEU A 97 -14.08 -9.01 7.09
C LEU A 97 -14.58 -10.43 6.87
N ASP A 98 -13.78 -11.28 6.23
CA ASP A 98 -14.13 -12.67 5.92
C ASP A 98 -14.37 -13.49 7.21
N LYS A 99 -13.56 -13.26 8.25
CA LYS A 99 -13.64 -13.99 9.51
C LYS A 99 -14.67 -13.44 10.51
N THR A 100 -14.87 -12.13 10.55
CA THR A 100 -15.66 -11.48 11.61
C THR A 100 -16.94 -10.83 11.12
N GLN A 101 -17.05 -10.57 9.82
CA GLN A 101 -18.13 -9.81 9.19
C GLN A 101 -18.31 -8.39 9.78
N TYR A 102 -17.24 -7.82 10.38
CA TYR A 102 -17.29 -6.49 10.99
C TYR A 102 -17.40 -5.41 9.88
N PRO A 103 -18.51 -4.63 9.86
CA PRO A 103 -18.86 -3.82 8.67
C PRO A 103 -17.85 -2.70 8.35
N ILE A 104 -17.18 -2.13 9.35
CA ILE A 104 -16.17 -1.07 9.12
C ILE A 104 -15.00 -1.58 8.25
N CYS A 105 -14.67 -2.87 8.30
CA CYS A 105 -13.67 -3.44 7.39
C CYS A 105 -14.05 -3.26 5.92
N ARG A 106 -15.34 -3.33 5.57
CA ARG A 106 -15.82 -3.07 4.19
C ARG A 106 -15.68 -1.61 3.82
N GLU A 107 -15.96 -0.70 4.73
CA GLU A 107 -15.79 0.75 4.50
C GLU A 107 -14.32 1.09 4.26
N LEU A 108 -13.42 0.49 5.02
CA LEU A 108 -11.97 0.65 4.85
C LEU A 108 -11.47 0.05 3.52
N LEU A 109 -11.99 -1.09 3.09
CA LEU A 109 -11.70 -1.65 1.77
C LEU A 109 -12.17 -0.72 0.65
N ASN A 110 -13.39 -0.18 0.73
CA ASN A 110 -13.90 0.80 -0.22
C ASN A 110 -13.06 2.08 -0.23
N LYS A 111 -12.53 2.49 0.93
CA LYS A 111 -11.62 3.63 1.02
C LYS A 111 -10.30 3.37 0.30
N ILE A 112 -9.73 2.19 0.48
CA ILE A 112 -8.51 1.76 -0.22
C ILE A 112 -8.75 1.76 -1.74
N ASP A 113 -9.88 1.23 -2.22
CA ASP A 113 -10.24 1.26 -3.64
C ASP A 113 -10.26 2.68 -4.21
N ARG A 114 -10.84 3.64 -3.47
CA ARG A 114 -10.88 5.06 -3.88
C ARG A 114 -9.48 5.69 -3.90
N ILE A 115 -8.61 5.36 -2.95
CA ILE A 115 -7.23 5.85 -2.90
C ILE A 115 -6.47 5.34 -4.11
N GLU A 116 -6.53 4.04 -4.40
CA GLU A 116 -5.86 3.44 -5.56
C GLU A 116 -6.34 4.04 -6.89
N GLN A 117 -7.65 4.26 -7.03
CA GLN A 117 -8.22 4.92 -8.21
C GLN A 117 -7.75 6.37 -8.35
N ALA A 118 -7.64 7.11 -7.25
CA ALA A 118 -7.18 8.50 -7.26
C ALA A 118 -5.66 8.63 -7.54
N GLU A 119 -4.88 7.61 -7.15
CA GLU A 119 -3.44 7.55 -7.40
C GLU A 119 -3.08 6.91 -8.75
N THR A 120 -4.06 6.55 -9.57
CA THR A 120 -3.81 5.99 -10.90
C THR A 120 -3.06 7.00 -11.77
N VAL A 121 -1.85 6.66 -12.15
CA VAL A 121 -1.06 7.44 -13.12
C VAL A 121 -1.62 7.18 -14.51
N SER A 122 -1.82 8.25 -15.28
CA SER A 122 -2.22 8.10 -16.69
C SER A 122 -1.14 7.35 -17.46
N THR A 123 -1.52 6.27 -18.15
CA THR A 123 -0.64 5.45 -18.99
C THR A 123 -0.68 5.87 -20.45
N LEU A 124 -1.45 6.90 -20.79
CA LEU A 124 -1.74 7.30 -22.17
C LEU A 124 -0.47 7.54 -23.00
N ALA A 125 0.53 8.21 -22.44
CA ALA A 125 1.78 8.48 -23.15
C ALA A 125 2.58 7.19 -23.44
N GLN A 126 2.62 6.28 -22.47
CA GLN A 126 3.27 4.98 -22.59
C GLN A 126 2.54 4.07 -23.59
N GLU A 127 1.21 4.04 -23.52
CA GLU A 127 0.36 3.31 -24.47
C GLU A 127 0.56 3.83 -25.88
N THR A 128 0.57 5.15 -26.09
CA THR A 128 0.81 5.79 -27.38
C THR A 128 2.17 5.37 -27.93
N PHE A 129 3.23 5.46 -27.12
CA PHE A 129 4.56 5.02 -27.55
C PHE A 129 4.57 3.55 -27.96
N MET A 130 4.00 2.67 -27.15
CA MET A 130 3.97 1.23 -27.43
C MET A 130 3.19 0.90 -28.70
N LEU A 131 2.05 1.58 -28.93
CA LEU A 131 1.23 1.38 -30.12
C LEU A 131 1.92 1.88 -31.39
N GLU A 132 2.54 3.05 -31.32
CA GLU A 132 3.29 3.63 -32.47
C GLU A 132 4.55 2.83 -32.83
N HIS A 133 5.13 2.10 -31.86
CA HIS A 133 6.38 1.35 -32.04
C HIS A 133 6.18 -0.17 -31.99
N THR A 134 4.96 -0.68 -32.12
CA THR A 134 4.64 -2.10 -32.00
C THR A 134 5.51 -3.00 -32.89
N GLU A 135 5.70 -2.61 -34.16
CA GLU A 135 6.53 -3.37 -35.10
C GLU A 135 8.02 -3.37 -34.67
N TYR A 136 8.52 -2.21 -34.28
CA TYR A 136 9.89 -2.07 -33.81
C TYR A 136 10.14 -2.91 -32.55
N LEU A 137 9.26 -2.82 -31.56
CA LEU A 137 9.36 -3.60 -30.32
C LEU A 137 9.33 -5.10 -30.60
N SER A 138 8.47 -5.55 -31.50
CA SER A 138 8.42 -6.96 -31.93
C SER A 138 9.71 -7.42 -32.58
N LEU A 139 10.38 -6.55 -33.34
CA LEU A 139 11.67 -6.87 -33.97
C LEU A 139 12.81 -7.03 -32.96
N LEU A 140 12.71 -6.40 -31.78
CA LEU A 140 13.71 -6.48 -30.71
C LEU A 140 13.51 -7.70 -29.81
N GLU A 141 12.39 -8.41 -29.92
CA GLU A 141 12.11 -9.58 -29.10
C GLU A 141 13.21 -10.64 -29.27
N GLY A 142 13.77 -11.07 -28.14
CA GLY A 142 14.85 -12.07 -28.09
C GLY A 142 16.25 -11.50 -28.39
N PHE A 143 16.43 -10.19 -28.53
CA PHE A 143 17.75 -9.60 -28.68
C PHE A 143 18.57 -9.77 -27.40
N SER A 144 19.85 -10.16 -27.58
CA SER A 144 20.85 -10.21 -26.51
C SER A 144 21.43 -8.84 -26.18
N SER A 145 22.14 -8.70 -25.07
CA SER A 145 22.87 -7.48 -24.71
C SER A 145 23.83 -7.05 -25.80
N PHE A 146 24.49 -7.97 -26.47
CA PHE A 146 25.40 -7.68 -27.57
C PHE A 146 24.66 -7.06 -28.77
N GLU A 147 23.50 -7.59 -29.16
CA GLU A 147 22.67 -7.06 -30.22
C GLU A 147 22.17 -5.64 -29.90
N PHE A 148 21.82 -5.37 -28.63
CA PHE A 148 21.49 -4.01 -28.17
C PHE A 148 22.69 -3.05 -28.22
N GLU A 149 23.90 -3.49 -27.91
CA GLU A 149 25.12 -2.68 -28.04
C GLU A 149 25.38 -2.30 -29.50
N MET A 150 25.15 -3.22 -30.44
CA MET A 150 25.27 -2.94 -31.87
C MET A 150 24.26 -1.88 -32.34
N LEU A 151 22.99 -1.99 -31.90
CA LEU A 151 21.98 -0.95 -32.15
C LEU A 151 22.40 0.41 -31.59
N ASN A 152 22.89 0.45 -30.36
CA ASN A 152 23.36 1.67 -29.71
C ASN A 152 24.58 2.29 -30.41
N SER A 153 25.35 1.50 -31.15
CA SER A 153 26.43 1.99 -32.01
C SER A 153 25.96 2.56 -33.35
N GLY A 154 24.63 2.61 -33.59
CA GLY A 154 24.02 3.18 -34.78
C GLY A 154 23.81 2.19 -35.93
N ARG A 155 23.91 0.89 -35.68
CA ARG A 155 23.61 -0.14 -36.69
C ARG A 155 22.11 -0.33 -36.88
N SER A 156 21.70 -0.72 -38.07
CA SER A 156 20.32 -1.06 -38.36
C SER A 156 19.94 -2.43 -37.76
N ILE A 157 18.66 -2.68 -37.48
CA ILE A 157 18.17 -4.00 -37.03
C ILE A 157 18.56 -5.10 -38.04
N GLU A 158 18.50 -4.81 -39.34
CA GLU A 158 18.86 -5.79 -40.36
C GLU A 158 20.34 -6.16 -40.30
N ASP A 159 21.23 -5.21 -40.10
CA ASP A 159 22.66 -5.44 -39.98
C ASP A 159 22.98 -6.26 -38.72
N VAL A 160 22.35 -5.91 -37.62
CA VAL A 160 22.50 -6.63 -36.35
C VAL A 160 22.07 -8.10 -36.51
N ARG A 161 20.92 -8.36 -37.13
CA ARG A 161 20.43 -9.73 -37.36
C ARG A 161 21.35 -10.54 -38.25
N LYS A 162 21.84 -9.96 -39.34
CA LYS A 162 22.80 -10.62 -40.27
C LYS A 162 24.08 -11.00 -39.55
N GLU A 163 24.63 -10.10 -38.77
CA GLU A 163 25.87 -10.35 -38.02
C GLU A 163 25.67 -11.39 -36.89
N SER A 164 24.56 -11.31 -36.16
CA SER A 164 24.21 -12.29 -35.16
C SER A 164 24.02 -13.69 -35.72
N GLU A 165 23.36 -13.82 -36.89
CA GLU A 165 23.24 -15.09 -37.60
C GLU A 165 24.57 -15.66 -38.08
N PHE A 166 25.47 -14.78 -38.53
CA PHE A 166 26.81 -15.20 -38.93
C PHE A 166 27.62 -15.74 -37.76
N LEU A 167 27.57 -15.06 -36.60
CA LEU A 167 28.27 -15.47 -35.39
C LEU A 167 27.74 -16.80 -34.81
N LYS A 168 26.46 -17.10 -34.99
CA LYS A 168 25.86 -18.37 -34.55
C LYS A 168 26.27 -19.57 -35.41
N LYS A 169 26.88 -19.36 -36.56
CA LYS A 169 27.34 -20.41 -37.48
C LYS A 169 28.84 -20.73 -37.39
N LEU A 170 29.55 -19.94 -36.57
CA LEU A 170 30.97 -20.15 -36.26
C LEU A 170 31.13 -20.99 -34.99
#